data_809d03deecd3433572d624fe5428272e
#
_entry.id   809d03deecd3433572d624fe5428272e
#
_cell.length_a   1.000
_cell.length_b   1.000
_cell.length_c   1.000
_cell.angle_alpha   90.00
_cell.angle_beta   90.00
_cell.angle_gamma   90.00
#
_symmetry.space_group_name_H-M   'P 1'
#
loop_
_entity.id
_entity.type
_entity.pdbx_description
1 polymer ?
#
loop_
_entity_poly.entity_id
_entity_poly.type
_entity_poly.pdbx_seq_one_letter_code
_entity_poly.pdbx_strand_id
1 'polypeptide(L)'
;MPVTQRRVTAAEEMRALAHPLRLQLLELLGSEGAFTASEAARRLDETPANVSWHLRKLAEYGFVRQGEGRGRAKPWKFVAQSLTFGDDAEDKTVATALTDLFIEREFHVLRTSIRQQPSEQPAWRDATAVLQTRFWLTQEEAAALGVRFKEIFMNEEFVDRNQDPSLRPDGARLMALMSWVVPYGDQPQENVEGITA
;
A
#
# COMPACT_ATOMS: atom_id res chain seq x y z
N MET A 1 17.34 4.88 5.70
CA MET A 1 16.60 5.82 6.58
C MET A 1 15.39 5.09 7.15
N PRO A 2 14.96 5.33 8.40
CA PRO A 2 13.78 4.63 8.92
C PRO A 2 12.56 4.87 8.04
N VAL A 3 11.79 3.81 7.81
CA VAL A 3 10.59 3.86 6.98
C VAL A 3 9.55 4.77 7.62
N THR A 4 9.15 5.81 6.91
CA THR A 4 8.17 6.79 7.39
C THR A 4 6.76 6.26 7.17
N GLN A 5 6.08 5.91 8.25
CA GLN A 5 4.66 5.54 8.24
C GLN A 5 3.79 6.76 8.54
N ARG A 6 2.68 6.88 7.83
CA ARG A 6 1.63 7.86 8.13
C ARG A 6 0.35 7.13 8.52
N ARG A 7 -0.12 7.41 9.74
CA ARG A 7 -1.43 6.97 10.19
C ARG A 7 -2.49 7.97 9.76
N VAL A 8 -3.56 7.49 9.17
CA VAL A 8 -4.68 8.29 8.68
C VAL A 8 -5.89 7.97 9.55
N THR A 9 -6.40 8.98 10.26
CA THR A 9 -7.54 8.85 11.19
C THR A 9 -8.70 9.78 10.82
N ALA A 10 -8.39 10.94 10.22
CA ALA A 10 -9.40 11.93 9.86
C ALA A 10 -10.26 11.47 8.67
N ALA A 11 -11.58 11.56 8.83
CA ALA A 11 -12.55 11.15 7.82
C ALA A 11 -12.36 11.87 6.47
N GLU A 12 -11.98 13.14 6.49
CA GLU A 12 -11.73 13.93 5.27
C GLU A 12 -10.48 13.43 4.52
N GLU A 13 -9.41 13.07 5.24
CA GLU A 13 -8.21 12.47 4.65
C GLU A 13 -8.55 11.13 3.98
N MET A 14 -9.35 10.29 4.65
CA MET A 14 -9.80 9.01 4.11
C MET A 14 -10.64 9.19 2.85
N ARG A 15 -11.59 10.15 2.85
CA ARG A 15 -12.36 10.51 1.64
C ARG A 15 -11.47 11.02 0.53
N ALA A 16 -10.41 11.76 0.87
CA ALA A 16 -9.43 12.20 -0.11
C ALA A 16 -8.65 11.05 -0.74
N LEU A 17 -8.50 9.91 -0.07
CA LEU A 17 -7.89 8.69 -0.61
C LEU A 17 -8.90 7.84 -1.41
N ALA A 18 -10.18 7.87 -1.07
CA ALA A 18 -11.22 7.01 -1.62
C ALA A 18 -11.56 7.33 -3.09
N HIS A 19 -10.56 7.21 -3.97
CA HIS A 19 -10.70 7.35 -5.42
C HIS A 19 -9.67 6.47 -6.14
N PRO A 20 -10.07 5.63 -7.12
CA PRO A 20 -9.16 4.70 -7.78
C PRO A 20 -7.88 5.34 -8.32
N LEU A 21 -7.99 6.43 -9.08
CA LEU A 21 -6.82 7.10 -9.64
C LEU A 21 -5.89 7.69 -8.57
N ARG A 22 -6.42 8.16 -7.42
CA ARG A 22 -5.57 8.67 -6.33
C ARG A 22 -4.76 7.55 -5.68
N LEU A 23 -5.36 6.37 -5.49
CA LEU A 23 -4.64 5.20 -4.99
C LEU A 23 -3.56 4.74 -5.98
N GLN A 24 -3.88 4.69 -7.28
CA GLN A 24 -2.90 4.37 -8.33
C GLN A 24 -1.74 5.37 -8.35
N LEU A 25 -2.01 6.66 -8.17
CA LEU A 25 -0.97 7.69 -8.09
C LEU A 25 -0.07 7.51 -6.86
N LEU A 26 -0.64 7.22 -5.70
CA LEU A 26 0.14 6.96 -4.49
C LEU A 26 0.99 5.70 -4.62
N GLU A 27 0.42 4.64 -5.20
CA GLU A 27 1.15 3.41 -5.47
C GLU A 27 2.32 3.66 -6.43
N LEU A 28 2.08 4.35 -7.56
CA LEU A 28 3.12 4.69 -8.53
C LEU A 28 4.24 5.50 -7.86
N LEU A 29 3.89 6.54 -7.10
CA LEU A 29 4.87 7.37 -6.41
C LEU A 29 5.58 6.64 -5.25
N GLY A 30 4.91 5.70 -4.62
CA GLY A 30 5.45 4.90 -3.52
C GLY A 30 6.39 3.79 -3.99
N SER A 31 6.14 3.20 -5.15
CA SER A 31 6.88 2.06 -5.67
C SER A 31 7.97 2.42 -6.69
N GLU A 32 7.79 3.49 -7.44
CA GLU A 32 8.69 3.84 -8.53
C GLU A 32 9.39 5.19 -8.33
N GLY A 33 9.03 5.95 -7.30
CA GLY A 33 9.67 7.22 -6.97
C GLY A 33 8.91 8.45 -7.47
N ALA A 34 9.64 9.53 -7.74
CA ALA A 34 9.05 10.81 -8.10
C ALA A 34 8.71 10.92 -9.60
N PHE A 35 7.51 11.45 -9.89
CA PHE A 35 7.04 11.68 -11.27
C PHE A 35 6.43 13.07 -11.44
N THR A 36 6.60 13.63 -12.63
CA THR A 36 5.76 14.76 -13.08
C THR A 36 4.35 14.27 -13.40
N ALA A 37 3.37 15.17 -13.40
CA ALA A 37 1.99 14.81 -13.76
C ALA A 37 1.89 14.21 -15.17
N SER A 38 2.73 14.66 -16.12
CA SER A 38 2.75 14.12 -17.49
C SER A 38 3.35 12.72 -17.58
N GLU A 39 4.37 12.41 -16.77
CA GLU A 39 4.93 11.06 -16.70
C GLU A 39 3.97 10.07 -16.05
N ALA A 40 3.34 10.46 -14.93
CA ALA A 40 2.33 9.64 -14.29
C ALA A 40 1.11 9.42 -15.21
N ALA A 41 0.69 10.44 -15.95
CA ALA A 41 -0.41 10.33 -16.91
C ALA A 41 -0.15 9.27 -17.99
N ARG A 42 1.06 9.25 -18.55
CA ARG A 42 1.47 8.22 -19.53
C ARG A 42 1.49 6.81 -18.95
N ARG A 43 1.87 6.67 -17.67
CA ARG A 43 1.91 5.37 -16.97
C ARG A 43 0.53 4.80 -16.66
N LEU A 44 -0.42 5.69 -16.39
CA LEU A 44 -1.77 5.33 -15.96
C LEU A 44 -2.82 5.43 -17.06
N ASP A 45 -2.39 5.70 -18.31
CA ASP A 45 -3.27 5.93 -19.47
C ASP A 45 -4.33 7.02 -19.20
N GLU A 46 -3.86 8.13 -18.63
CA GLU A 46 -4.68 9.25 -18.21
C GLU A 46 -4.25 10.57 -18.86
N THR A 47 -5.07 11.62 -18.72
CA THR A 47 -4.67 12.94 -19.17
C THR A 47 -3.82 13.66 -18.13
N PRO A 48 -2.80 14.47 -18.54
CA PRO A 48 -1.99 15.24 -17.59
C PRO A 48 -2.81 16.23 -16.74
N ALA A 49 -3.91 16.75 -17.28
CA ALA A 49 -4.81 17.65 -16.57
C ALA A 49 -5.54 16.94 -15.43
N ASN A 50 -6.08 15.74 -15.69
CA ASN A 50 -6.75 14.90 -14.70
C ASN A 50 -5.77 14.49 -13.59
N VAL A 51 -4.61 13.94 -13.96
CA VAL A 51 -3.57 13.56 -13.00
C VAL A 51 -3.12 14.75 -12.15
N SER A 52 -2.91 15.92 -12.77
CA SER A 52 -2.51 17.13 -12.04
C SER A 52 -3.57 17.60 -11.03
N TRP A 53 -4.85 17.44 -11.34
CA TRP A 53 -5.95 17.73 -10.42
C TRP A 53 -5.94 16.78 -9.22
N HIS A 54 -5.82 15.47 -9.45
CA HIS A 54 -5.76 14.47 -8.38
C HIS A 54 -4.52 14.61 -7.50
N LEU A 55 -3.35 14.91 -8.09
CA LEU A 55 -2.13 15.17 -7.31
C LEU A 55 -2.24 16.41 -6.43
N ARG A 56 -2.87 17.49 -6.94
CA ARG A 56 -3.16 18.68 -6.09
C ARG A 56 -4.11 18.32 -4.96
N LYS A 57 -5.15 17.52 -5.22
CA LYS A 57 -6.06 17.07 -4.19
C LYS A 57 -5.35 16.24 -3.12
N LEU A 58 -4.46 15.34 -3.49
CA LEU A 58 -3.62 14.60 -2.54
C LEU A 58 -2.66 15.52 -1.76
N ALA A 59 -2.15 16.58 -2.39
CA ALA A 59 -1.27 17.55 -1.74
C ALA A 59 -1.99 18.43 -0.71
N GLU A 60 -3.27 18.77 -0.93
CA GLU A 60 -4.10 19.50 0.04
C GLU A 60 -4.16 18.78 1.40
N TYR A 61 -4.12 17.44 1.38
CA TYR A 61 -4.11 16.60 2.57
C TYR A 61 -2.70 16.11 2.95
N GLY A 62 -1.65 16.62 2.30
CA GLY A 62 -0.26 16.31 2.62
C GLY A 62 0.19 14.89 2.30
N PHE A 63 -0.52 14.14 1.44
CA PHE A 63 -0.09 12.81 1.00
C PHE A 63 1.08 12.89 0.02
N VAL A 64 1.08 13.89 -0.84
CA VAL A 64 2.15 14.13 -1.81
C VAL A 64 2.64 15.57 -1.70
N ARG A 65 3.86 15.80 -2.15
CA ARG A 65 4.44 17.16 -2.26
C ARG A 65 5.18 17.30 -3.59
N GLN A 66 5.30 18.53 -4.07
CA GLN A 66 6.19 18.82 -5.18
C GLN A 66 7.64 18.78 -4.71
N GLY A 67 8.49 18.12 -5.47
CA GLY A 67 9.91 18.11 -5.28
C GLY A 67 10.60 19.31 -5.98
N GLU A 68 11.90 19.42 -5.79
CA GLU A 68 12.72 20.33 -6.57
C GLU A 68 12.84 19.86 -8.00
N GLY A 69 12.79 20.77 -8.98
CA GLY A 69 12.89 20.45 -10.39
C GLY A 69 13.19 21.67 -11.22
N ARG A 70 13.82 21.48 -12.40
CA ARG A 70 14.08 22.57 -13.35
C ARG A 70 12.83 22.83 -14.21
N GLY A 71 12.38 24.09 -14.27
CA GLY A 71 11.29 24.52 -15.14
C GLY A 71 9.88 24.35 -14.54
N ARG A 72 8.84 24.31 -15.42
CA ARG A 72 7.43 24.28 -15.03
C ARG A 72 6.93 22.92 -14.53
N ALA A 73 7.60 21.84 -14.90
CA ALA A 73 7.19 20.47 -14.56
C ALA A 73 7.97 19.98 -13.35
N LYS A 74 7.48 20.29 -12.16
CA LYS A 74 8.06 19.76 -10.90
C LYS A 74 7.55 18.35 -10.63
N PRO A 75 8.45 17.41 -10.27
CA PRO A 75 8.04 16.06 -9.91
C PRO A 75 7.27 16.06 -8.58
N TRP A 76 6.29 15.18 -8.46
CA TRP A 76 5.58 14.88 -7.23
C TRP A 76 6.28 13.74 -6.51
N LYS A 77 6.25 13.76 -5.19
CA LYS A 77 6.79 12.72 -4.31
C LYS A 77 5.74 12.33 -3.28
N PHE A 78 5.68 11.05 -2.97
CA PHE A 78 4.92 10.57 -1.83
C PHE A 78 5.62 11.05 -0.54
N VAL A 79 4.86 11.53 0.44
CA VAL A 79 5.43 12.08 1.68
C VAL A 79 5.80 10.99 2.67
N ALA A 80 4.97 9.92 2.73
CA ALA A 80 5.22 8.75 3.56
C ALA A 80 5.61 7.56 2.69
N GLN A 81 6.20 6.53 3.27
CA GLN A 81 6.52 5.28 2.58
C GLN A 81 5.42 4.23 2.75
N SER A 82 4.57 4.40 3.77
CA SER A 82 3.44 3.54 4.05
C SER A 82 2.28 4.32 4.67
N LEU A 83 1.05 3.92 4.35
CA LEU A 83 -0.17 4.42 4.99
C LEU A 83 -0.73 3.31 5.89
N THR A 84 -1.20 3.70 7.07
CA THR A 84 -1.92 2.81 7.98
C THR A 84 -3.26 3.40 8.35
N PHE A 85 -4.27 2.56 8.42
CA PHE A 85 -5.61 2.88 8.88
C PHE A 85 -5.89 2.02 10.11
N GLY A 86 -6.70 2.49 11.05
CA GLY A 86 -6.93 1.75 12.27
C GLY A 86 -8.31 1.99 12.87
N ASP A 87 -8.56 1.32 14.00
CA ASP A 87 -9.81 1.37 14.75
C ASP A 87 -10.09 2.74 15.39
N ASP A 88 -9.10 3.63 15.39
CA ASP A 88 -9.16 5.01 15.84
C ASP A 88 -9.61 6.00 14.76
N ALA A 89 -10.14 5.51 13.63
CA ALA A 89 -10.73 6.36 12.59
C ALA A 89 -11.95 7.12 13.14
N GLU A 90 -12.01 8.42 12.84
CA GLU A 90 -13.13 9.29 13.23
C GLU A 90 -14.48 8.83 12.65
N ASP A 91 -14.45 8.25 11.45
CA ASP A 91 -15.63 7.71 10.76
C ASP A 91 -15.34 6.27 10.31
N LYS A 92 -15.86 5.31 11.06
CA LYS A 92 -15.67 3.89 10.78
C LYS A 92 -16.24 3.46 9.43
N THR A 93 -17.33 4.07 8.98
CA THR A 93 -17.95 3.75 7.69
C THR A 93 -17.02 4.14 6.54
N VAL A 94 -16.41 5.31 6.61
CA VAL A 94 -15.43 5.77 5.62
C VAL A 94 -14.17 4.91 5.67
N ALA A 95 -13.70 4.56 6.87
CA ALA A 95 -12.54 3.69 7.03
C ALA A 95 -12.77 2.30 6.43
N THR A 96 -13.93 1.70 6.68
CA THR A 96 -14.31 0.40 6.10
C THR A 96 -14.37 0.49 4.58
N ALA A 97 -15.06 1.48 4.02
CA ALA A 97 -15.16 1.64 2.56
C ALA A 97 -13.78 1.85 1.89
N LEU A 98 -12.88 2.58 2.54
CA LEU A 98 -11.51 2.74 2.06
C LEU A 98 -10.72 1.44 2.13
N THR A 99 -10.86 0.69 3.22
CA THR A 99 -10.23 -0.63 3.39
C THR A 99 -10.71 -1.61 2.32
N ASP A 100 -12.02 -1.66 2.05
CA ASP A 100 -12.60 -2.50 1.00
C ASP A 100 -12.02 -2.15 -0.38
N LEU A 101 -11.86 -0.86 -0.68
CA LEU A 101 -11.26 -0.41 -1.93
C LEU A 101 -9.80 -0.85 -2.07
N PHE A 102 -9.02 -0.80 -0.98
CA PHE A 102 -7.65 -1.34 -0.98
C PHE A 102 -7.64 -2.86 -1.19
N ILE A 103 -8.46 -3.60 -0.46
CA ILE A 103 -8.56 -5.06 -0.57
C ILE A 103 -8.92 -5.46 -2.00
N GLU A 104 -9.95 -4.86 -2.59
CA GLU A 104 -10.37 -5.14 -3.97
C GLU A 104 -9.23 -4.89 -4.97
N ARG A 105 -8.48 -3.80 -4.78
CA ARG A 105 -7.33 -3.48 -5.62
C ARG A 105 -6.23 -4.54 -5.51
N GLU A 106 -5.83 -4.91 -4.29
CA GLU A 106 -4.80 -5.92 -4.06
C GLU A 106 -5.20 -7.30 -4.62
N PHE A 107 -6.46 -7.69 -4.45
CA PHE A 107 -6.96 -8.91 -5.07
C PHE A 107 -7.00 -8.84 -6.60
N HIS A 108 -7.23 -7.65 -7.18
CA HIS A 108 -7.13 -7.47 -8.64
C HIS A 108 -5.68 -7.70 -9.12
N VAL A 109 -4.68 -7.12 -8.43
CA VAL A 109 -3.26 -7.34 -8.73
C VAL A 109 -2.92 -8.82 -8.64
N LEU A 110 -3.29 -9.49 -7.55
CA LEU A 110 -3.05 -10.92 -7.36
C LEU A 110 -3.67 -11.77 -8.47
N ARG A 111 -4.95 -11.57 -8.78
CA ARG A 111 -5.65 -12.31 -9.86
C ARG A 111 -4.98 -12.12 -11.21
N THR A 112 -4.55 -10.90 -11.52
CA THR A 112 -3.86 -10.58 -12.77
C THR A 112 -2.51 -11.29 -12.84
N SER A 113 -1.71 -11.22 -11.77
CA SER A 113 -0.40 -11.87 -11.68
C SER A 113 -0.49 -13.39 -11.82
N ILE A 114 -1.48 -14.03 -11.14
CA ILE A 114 -1.70 -15.48 -11.27
C ILE A 114 -2.06 -15.88 -12.70
N ARG A 115 -2.89 -15.09 -13.38
CA ARG A 115 -3.27 -15.37 -14.77
C ARG A 115 -2.11 -15.22 -15.74
N GLN A 116 -1.18 -14.34 -15.47
CA GLN A 116 0.01 -14.11 -16.30
C GLN A 116 1.15 -15.09 -16.01
N GLN A 117 1.16 -15.73 -14.84
CA GLN A 117 2.21 -16.65 -14.39
C GLN A 117 2.58 -17.74 -15.42
N PRO A 118 1.65 -18.40 -16.15
CA PRO A 118 2.00 -19.41 -17.14
C PRO A 118 2.86 -18.90 -18.30
N SER A 119 2.77 -17.61 -18.63
CA SER A 119 3.55 -16.95 -19.70
C SER A 119 4.85 -16.34 -19.21
N GLU A 120 5.14 -16.38 -17.90
CA GLU A 120 6.36 -15.85 -17.32
C GLU A 120 7.60 -16.72 -17.62
N GLN A 121 8.77 -16.09 -17.60
CA GLN A 121 10.05 -16.79 -17.67
C GLN A 121 10.19 -17.75 -16.47
N PRO A 122 10.77 -18.96 -16.64
CA PRO A 122 10.85 -19.95 -15.59
C PRO A 122 11.41 -19.42 -14.27
N ALA A 123 12.51 -18.68 -14.29
CA ALA A 123 13.14 -18.14 -13.09
C ALA A 123 12.21 -17.20 -12.29
N TRP A 124 11.42 -16.37 -12.96
CA TRP A 124 10.46 -15.49 -12.31
C TRP A 124 9.21 -16.23 -11.84
N ARG A 125 8.77 -17.23 -12.59
CA ARG A 125 7.68 -18.09 -12.17
C ARG A 125 8.03 -18.86 -10.89
N ASP A 126 9.26 -19.38 -10.80
CA ASP A 126 9.74 -20.12 -9.62
C ASP A 126 9.98 -19.20 -8.41
N ALA A 127 10.26 -17.91 -8.65
CA ALA A 127 10.37 -16.88 -7.61
C ALA A 127 9.01 -16.37 -7.11
N THR A 128 7.90 -16.67 -7.80
CA THR A 128 6.57 -16.27 -7.39
C THR A 128 5.95 -17.29 -6.45
N ALA A 129 5.46 -16.86 -5.30
CA ALA A 129 4.82 -17.71 -4.31
C ALA A 129 3.42 -17.22 -3.97
N VAL A 130 2.44 -18.12 -4.00
CA VAL A 130 1.11 -17.90 -3.42
C VAL A 130 0.92 -18.93 -2.32
N LEU A 131 1.00 -18.50 -1.07
CA LEU A 131 0.91 -19.34 0.11
C LEU A 131 -0.39 -19.08 0.86
N GLN A 132 -1.07 -20.14 1.24
CA GLN A 132 -2.26 -20.07 2.07
C GLN A 132 -2.19 -21.17 3.12
N THR A 133 -2.38 -20.80 4.38
CA THR A 133 -2.46 -21.74 5.49
C THR A 133 -3.37 -21.23 6.59
N ARG A 134 -3.70 -22.09 7.56
CA ARG A 134 -4.46 -21.75 8.76
C ARG A 134 -3.78 -22.40 9.94
N PHE A 135 -3.56 -21.63 10.99
CA PHE A 135 -2.97 -22.08 12.24
C PHE A 135 -3.87 -21.74 13.42
N TRP A 136 -3.87 -22.57 14.42
CA TRP A 136 -4.35 -22.22 15.74
C TRP A 136 -3.26 -21.42 16.44
N LEU A 137 -3.53 -20.16 16.76
CA LEU A 137 -2.57 -19.24 17.37
C LEU A 137 -3.18 -18.62 18.61
N THR A 138 -2.37 -18.44 19.66
CA THR A 138 -2.72 -17.52 20.75
C THR A 138 -2.64 -16.06 20.27
N GLN A 139 -3.15 -15.14 21.08
CA GLN A 139 -3.03 -13.70 20.78
C GLN A 139 -1.56 -13.27 20.65
N GLU A 140 -0.69 -13.76 21.54
CA GLU A 140 0.74 -13.46 21.55
C GLU A 140 1.44 -14.01 20.30
N GLU A 141 1.11 -15.23 19.89
CA GLU A 141 1.67 -15.84 18.67
C GLU A 141 1.22 -15.10 17.41
N ALA A 142 -0.07 -14.71 17.34
CA ALA A 142 -0.58 -13.93 16.21
C ALA A 142 0.10 -12.54 16.15
N ALA A 143 0.28 -11.86 17.28
CA ALA A 143 0.99 -10.59 17.37
C ALA A 143 2.45 -10.73 16.94
N ALA A 144 3.16 -11.77 17.41
CA ALA A 144 4.54 -12.03 17.05
C ALA A 144 4.70 -12.29 15.54
N LEU A 145 3.75 -13.01 14.93
CA LEU A 145 3.73 -13.25 13.49
C LEU A 145 3.52 -11.93 12.71
N GLY A 146 2.63 -11.07 13.19
CA GLY A 146 2.40 -9.74 12.62
C GLY A 146 3.66 -8.86 12.65
N VAL A 147 4.44 -8.92 13.74
CA VAL A 147 5.74 -8.21 13.83
C VAL A 147 6.72 -8.72 12.77
N ARG A 148 6.86 -10.04 12.59
CA ARG A 148 7.75 -10.62 11.57
C ARG A 148 7.35 -10.23 10.15
N PHE A 149 6.07 -10.20 9.83
CA PHE A 149 5.61 -9.69 8.55
C PHE A 149 5.97 -8.22 8.38
N LYS A 150 5.75 -7.40 9.41
CA LYS A 150 6.11 -5.99 9.36
C LYS A 150 7.60 -5.78 9.11
N GLU A 151 8.49 -6.57 9.70
CA GLU A 151 9.94 -6.51 9.46
C GLU A 151 10.28 -6.78 7.98
N ILE A 152 9.62 -7.74 7.32
CA ILE A 152 9.81 -8.02 5.90
C ILE A 152 9.35 -6.82 5.05
N PHE A 153 8.15 -6.28 5.32
CA PHE A 153 7.56 -5.18 4.53
C PHE A 153 8.28 -3.85 4.76
N MET A 154 8.89 -3.67 5.93
CA MET A 154 9.62 -2.45 6.31
C MET A 154 11.14 -2.60 6.15
N ASN A 155 11.60 -3.55 5.32
CA ASN A 155 13.01 -3.68 5.01
C ASN A 155 13.51 -2.39 4.33
N GLU A 156 14.43 -1.69 4.98
CA GLU A 156 14.92 -0.37 4.53
C GLU A 156 15.54 -0.44 3.13
N GLU A 157 16.30 -1.50 2.83
CA GLU A 157 16.94 -1.68 1.53
C GLU A 157 15.89 -1.75 0.40
N PHE A 158 14.81 -2.52 0.59
CA PHE A 158 13.76 -2.65 -0.41
C PHE A 158 12.94 -1.35 -0.57
N VAL A 159 12.68 -0.68 0.55
CA VAL A 159 11.96 0.60 0.54
C VAL A 159 12.79 1.70 -0.12
N ASP A 160 14.09 1.76 0.13
CA ASP A 160 14.98 2.74 -0.49
C ASP A 160 15.06 2.54 -2.02
N ARG A 161 15.03 1.30 -2.52
CA ARG A 161 14.95 1.00 -3.96
C ARG A 161 13.67 1.53 -4.63
N ASN A 162 12.58 1.66 -3.89
CA ASN A 162 11.36 2.26 -4.40
C ASN A 162 11.54 3.76 -4.62
N GLN A 163 12.24 4.44 -3.72
CA GLN A 163 12.44 5.89 -3.76
C GLN A 163 13.58 6.34 -4.67
N ASP A 164 14.60 5.50 -4.83
CA ASP A 164 15.76 5.77 -5.66
C ASP A 164 16.01 4.64 -6.67
N PRO A 165 15.65 4.85 -7.95
CA PRO A 165 15.88 3.88 -9.01
C PRO A 165 17.35 3.46 -9.19
N SER A 166 18.32 4.30 -8.78
CA SER A 166 19.74 3.99 -8.89
C SER A 166 20.21 2.88 -7.94
N LEU A 167 19.42 2.59 -6.90
CA LEU A 167 19.67 1.53 -5.93
C LEU A 167 19.09 0.16 -6.38
N ARG A 168 18.38 0.12 -7.50
CA ARG A 168 17.78 -1.12 -8.01
C ARG A 168 18.85 -2.00 -8.66
N PRO A 169 18.99 -3.27 -8.23
CA PRO A 169 19.90 -4.20 -8.90
C PRO A 169 19.51 -4.43 -10.36
N ASP A 170 20.50 -4.77 -11.21
CA ASP A 170 20.24 -5.16 -12.57
C ASP A 170 19.29 -6.37 -12.62
N GLY A 171 18.29 -6.29 -13.49
CA GLY A 171 17.28 -7.33 -13.62
C GLY A 171 16.22 -7.35 -12.52
N ALA A 172 16.24 -6.41 -11.54
CA ALA A 172 15.20 -6.31 -10.53
C ALA A 172 13.82 -5.98 -11.18
N ARG A 173 12.75 -6.54 -10.61
CA ARG A 173 11.37 -6.26 -10.99
C ARG A 173 10.59 -5.78 -9.77
N LEU A 174 9.59 -4.94 -10.02
CA LEU A 174 8.63 -4.57 -8.99
C LEU A 174 7.75 -5.77 -8.65
N MET A 175 7.79 -6.20 -7.39
CA MET A 175 7.01 -7.32 -6.86
C MET A 175 5.98 -6.82 -5.86
N ALA A 176 4.75 -7.28 -5.97
CA ALA A 176 3.71 -7.02 -4.97
C ALA A 176 3.79 -8.09 -3.86
N LEU A 177 3.86 -7.65 -2.62
CA LEU A 177 3.79 -8.49 -1.43
C LEU A 177 2.54 -8.13 -0.63
N MET A 178 1.78 -9.14 -0.22
CA MET A 178 0.59 -8.97 0.61
C MET A 178 0.57 -10.04 1.70
N SER A 179 0.22 -9.65 2.92
CA SER A 179 -0.01 -10.61 4.02
C SER A 179 -1.16 -10.12 4.91
N TRP A 180 -1.84 -11.06 5.55
CA TRP A 180 -2.79 -10.78 6.61
C TRP A 180 -2.71 -11.86 7.67
N VAL A 181 -2.94 -11.44 8.92
CA VAL A 181 -3.18 -12.31 10.08
C VAL A 181 -4.52 -11.88 10.65
N VAL A 182 -5.55 -12.65 10.40
CA VAL A 182 -6.93 -12.33 10.78
C VAL A 182 -7.62 -13.56 11.34
N PRO A 183 -8.59 -13.41 12.26
CA PRO A 183 -9.43 -14.52 12.70
C PRO A 183 -10.12 -15.18 11.52
N TYR A 184 -10.21 -16.52 11.55
CA TYR A 184 -10.88 -17.30 10.52
C TYR A 184 -12.21 -17.88 11.05
N GLY A 185 -13.31 -17.53 10.40
CA GLY A 185 -14.65 -17.96 10.78
C GLY A 185 -15.20 -17.21 12.02
N ASP A 186 -16.35 -17.66 12.48
CA ASP A 186 -16.98 -17.13 13.68
C ASP A 186 -16.20 -17.60 14.91
N GLN A 187 -15.51 -16.67 15.56
CA GLN A 187 -14.82 -16.95 16.82
C GLN A 187 -15.84 -16.84 17.95
N PRO A 188 -15.83 -17.77 18.95
CA PRO A 188 -16.66 -17.60 20.13
C PRO A 188 -16.29 -16.26 20.79
N GLN A 189 -17.29 -15.41 21.00
CA GLN A 189 -17.09 -14.24 21.85
C GLN A 189 -16.80 -14.77 23.25
N GLU A 190 -15.62 -14.53 23.79
CA GLU A 190 -15.37 -14.73 25.21
C GLU A 190 -16.32 -13.79 25.95
N ASN A 191 -17.30 -14.39 26.63
CA ASN A 191 -18.11 -13.65 27.58
C ASN A 191 -17.17 -13.10 28.67
N VAL A 192 -16.90 -11.80 28.60
CA VAL A 192 -16.24 -11.04 29.66
C VAL A 192 -17.28 -10.83 30.81
N GLU A 193 -17.95 -11.92 31.23
CA GLU A 193 -18.75 -11.96 32.44
C GLU A 193 -18.00 -12.80 33.46
N GLY A 194 -17.28 -12.15 34.35
CA GLY A 194 -16.76 -12.85 35.54
C GLY A 194 -15.43 -12.33 36.09
N ILE A 195 -15.26 -11.02 36.25
CA ILE A 195 -14.32 -10.50 37.25
C ILE A 195 -15.05 -9.44 38.07
N THR A 196 -15.93 -9.94 38.93
CA THR A 196 -16.39 -9.24 40.16
C THR A 196 -16.47 -10.27 41.27
N ALA A 197 -15.39 -10.39 42.01
CA ALA A 197 -15.36 -10.84 43.39
C ALA A 197 -14.01 -10.42 43.99
#